data_bf04b631affc285ed47e46fb061530f3
#
_entry.id   bf04b631affc285ed47e46fb061530f3
#
_cell.length_a   1.000
_cell.length_b   1.000
_cell.length_c   1.000
_cell.angle_alpha   90.00
_cell.angle_beta   90.00
_cell.angle_gamma   90.00
#
_symmetry.space_group_name_H-M   'P 1'
#
loop_
_entity.id
_entity.type
_entity.pdbx_description
1 polymer ?
#
loop_
_entity_poly.entity_id
_entity_poly.type
_entity_poly.pdbx_seq_one_letter_code
_entity_poly.pdbx_strand_id
1 'polypeptide(L)'
;MSRKLAPLVLFVCLSLVSPACAGLSEGAAAYTKGEYAIAYGELKPLAEQGNADAQWYLGVMCHDGQGVPQDYAGAVKWFRKAVEQGYARAQYNLGVMFRRGHGVQQDNVEAVKWYRKAAEQGLAEAQLNLGVMYAEGQGVQQDFVQAHMWFDLAAASGDSSAKKDREITAARMTPSQIAEAQRLSREWKPKGRD
;
A
#
# COMPACT_ATOMS: atom_id res chain seq x y z
N MET A 1 39.40 12.26 58.19
CA MET A 1 38.37 12.72 57.23
C MET A 1 38.47 11.89 55.93
N SER A 2 37.70 10.80 55.88
CA SER A 2 37.74 9.88 54.72
C SER A 2 36.52 10.14 53.83
N ARG A 3 36.77 10.69 52.65
CA ARG A 3 35.74 10.86 51.60
C ARG A 3 35.53 9.52 50.89
N LYS A 4 34.34 8.93 51.09
CA LYS A 4 33.87 7.76 50.33
C LYS A 4 33.41 8.26 48.97
N LEU A 5 34.12 7.83 47.91
CA LEU A 5 33.67 7.97 46.53
C LEU A 5 32.57 6.92 46.26
N ALA A 6 31.38 7.38 45.89
CA ALA A 6 30.31 6.52 45.41
C ALA A 6 30.57 6.09 43.98
N PRO A 7 30.31 4.84 43.59
CA PRO A 7 30.48 4.40 42.21
C PRO A 7 29.39 5.01 41.30
N LEU A 8 29.81 5.70 40.26
CA LEU A 8 28.95 6.19 39.17
C LEU A 8 28.48 4.98 38.37
N VAL A 9 27.24 4.53 38.59
CA VAL A 9 26.61 3.50 37.77
C VAL A 9 26.22 4.13 36.45
N LEU A 10 27.03 3.85 35.44
CA LEU A 10 26.71 4.22 34.04
C LEU A 10 25.58 3.31 33.57
N PHE A 11 24.34 3.83 33.56
CA PHE A 11 23.22 3.19 32.88
C PHE A 11 23.46 3.30 31.37
N VAL A 12 24.08 2.28 30.78
CA VAL A 12 24.06 2.08 29.34
C VAL A 12 22.64 1.67 28.98
N CYS A 13 21.82 2.63 28.50
CA CYS A 13 20.58 2.34 27.82
C CYS A 13 20.92 1.62 26.50
N LEU A 14 21.12 0.31 26.55
CA LEU A 14 20.97 -0.53 25.35
C LEU A 14 19.51 -0.40 24.92
N SER A 15 19.25 0.35 23.86
CA SER A 15 18.00 0.31 23.14
C SER A 15 17.83 -1.11 22.59
N LEU A 16 17.13 -1.95 23.34
CA LEU A 16 16.72 -3.28 22.90
C LEU A 16 15.75 -3.08 21.72
N VAL A 17 16.29 -3.05 20.49
CA VAL A 17 15.47 -3.26 19.30
C VAL A 17 14.83 -4.62 19.49
N SER A 18 13.50 -4.67 19.55
CA SER A 18 12.76 -5.93 19.67
C SER A 18 13.22 -6.87 18.54
N PRO A 19 13.50 -8.15 18.81
CA PRO A 19 13.94 -9.10 17.78
C PRO A 19 12.97 -9.17 16.59
N ALA A 20 11.69 -8.90 16.83
CA ALA A 20 10.69 -8.79 15.77
C ALA A 20 10.90 -7.58 14.83
N CYS A 21 11.38 -6.44 15.36
CA CYS A 21 11.72 -5.28 14.51
C CYS A 21 13.03 -5.50 13.74
N ALA A 22 14.00 -6.22 14.31
CA ALA A 22 15.23 -6.58 13.63
C ALA A 22 14.93 -7.49 12.42
N GLY A 23 14.22 -8.58 12.62
CA GLY A 23 13.89 -9.52 11.54
C GLY A 23 13.05 -8.90 10.40
N LEU A 24 12.15 -7.93 10.69
CA LEU A 24 11.41 -7.22 9.64
C LEU A 24 12.34 -6.36 8.79
N SER A 25 13.25 -5.60 9.41
CA SER A 25 14.20 -4.75 8.69
C SER A 25 15.19 -5.57 7.86
N GLU A 26 15.67 -6.69 8.40
CA GLU A 26 16.58 -7.62 7.70
C GLU A 26 15.87 -8.29 6.52
N GLY A 27 14.65 -8.79 6.71
CA GLY A 27 13.85 -9.38 5.65
C GLY A 27 13.51 -8.40 4.53
N ALA A 28 13.12 -7.15 4.87
CA ALA A 28 12.86 -6.10 3.90
C ALA A 28 14.13 -5.68 3.14
N ALA A 29 15.28 -5.60 3.82
CA ALA A 29 16.56 -5.29 3.20
C ALA A 29 17.00 -6.42 2.24
N ALA A 30 16.85 -7.67 2.65
CA ALA A 30 17.13 -8.83 1.80
C ALA A 30 16.22 -8.84 0.55
N TYR A 31 14.92 -8.55 0.72
CA TYR A 31 13.99 -8.41 -0.39
C TYR A 31 14.46 -7.36 -1.40
N THR A 32 14.84 -6.17 -0.92
CA THR A 32 15.31 -5.07 -1.77
C THR A 32 16.58 -5.40 -2.53
N LYS A 33 17.45 -6.26 -1.97
CA LYS A 33 18.67 -6.75 -2.62
C LYS A 33 18.42 -7.91 -3.60
N GLY A 34 17.20 -8.44 -3.66
CA GLY A 34 16.88 -9.62 -4.46
C GLY A 34 17.27 -10.95 -3.80
N GLU A 35 17.65 -10.93 -2.53
CA GLU A 35 18.01 -12.12 -1.73
C GLU A 35 16.74 -12.80 -1.20
N TYR A 36 15.85 -13.20 -2.11
CA TYR A 36 14.47 -13.58 -1.79
C TYR A 36 14.34 -14.78 -0.86
N ALA A 37 15.27 -15.77 -0.94
CA ALA A 37 15.24 -16.91 -0.02
C ALA A 37 15.51 -16.49 1.42
N ILE A 38 16.44 -15.55 1.63
CA ILE A 38 16.74 -14.96 2.94
C ILE A 38 15.54 -14.13 3.40
N ALA A 39 15.01 -13.25 2.53
CA ALA A 39 13.85 -12.44 2.84
C ALA A 39 12.65 -13.30 3.29
N TYR A 40 12.38 -14.40 2.60
CA TYR A 40 11.32 -15.32 2.96
C TYR A 40 11.53 -15.95 4.34
N GLY A 41 12.76 -16.40 4.63
CA GLY A 41 13.12 -16.99 5.91
C GLY A 41 12.90 -16.05 7.09
N GLU A 42 13.29 -14.78 6.94
CA GLU A 42 13.14 -13.74 7.97
C GLU A 42 11.68 -13.26 8.11
N LEU A 43 10.96 -13.08 6.99
CA LEU A 43 9.62 -12.49 7.00
C LEU A 43 8.53 -13.49 7.38
N LYS A 44 8.69 -14.78 7.06
CA LYS A 44 7.66 -15.80 7.28
C LYS A 44 7.25 -15.93 8.75
N PRO A 45 8.16 -16.10 9.71
CA PRO A 45 7.77 -16.21 11.12
C PRO A 45 7.05 -14.96 11.62
N LEU A 46 7.43 -13.76 11.14
CA LEU A 46 6.79 -12.50 11.50
C LEU A 46 5.36 -12.39 10.92
N ALA A 47 5.17 -12.82 9.68
CA ALA A 47 3.86 -12.85 9.04
C ALA A 47 2.91 -13.84 9.73
N GLU A 48 3.41 -14.99 10.17
CA GLU A 48 2.67 -15.98 10.96
C GLU A 48 2.29 -15.44 12.34
N GLN A 49 3.12 -14.59 12.93
CA GLN A 49 2.84 -13.87 14.18
C GLN A 49 1.89 -12.68 14.00
N GLY A 50 1.48 -12.37 12.79
CA GLY A 50 0.49 -11.32 12.51
C GLY A 50 1.08 -9.98 12.06
N ASN A 51 2.38 -9.84 11.81
CA ASN A 51 2.95 -8.58 11.33
C ASN A 51 2.44 -8.26 9.92
N ALA A 52 1.73 -7.12 9.76
CA ALA A 52 1.07 -6.74 8.52
C ALA A 52 2.05 -6.44 7.37
N ASP A 53 3.21 -5.83 7.65
CA ASP A 53 4.25 -5.59 6.66
C ASP A 53 4.81 -6.91 6.13
N ALA A 54 5.15 -7.85 7.03
CA ALA A 54 5.64 -9.16 6.66
C ALA A 54 4.60 -9.97 5.86
N GLN A 55 3.32 -9.90 6.24
CA GLN A 55 2.22 -10.51 5.49
C GLN A 55 2.11 -9.93 4.08
N TRP A 56 2.24 -8.62 3.94
CA TRP A 56 2.25 -7.97 2.64
C TRP A 56 3.44 -8.43 1.78
N TYR A 57 4.66 -8.46 2.34
CA TYR A 57 5.84 -8.96 1.62
C TYR A 57 5.65 -10.40 1.14
N LEU A 58 5.16 -11.31 2.00
CA LEU A 58 4.89 -12.70 1.58
C LEU A 58 3.82 -12.77 0.48
N GLY A 59 2.81 -11.90 0.54
CA GLY A 59 1.83 -11.78 -0.53
C GLY A 59 2.47 -11.41 -1.87
N VAL A 60 3.38 -10.42 -1.88
CA VAL A 60 4.13 -10.01 -3.07
C VAL A 60 5.04 -11.13 -3.56
N MET A 61 5.78 -11.78 -2.66
CA MET A 61 6.68 -12.89 -2.99
C MET A 61 5.93 -14.08 -3.62
N CYS A 62 4.76 -14.43 -3.09
CA CYS A 62 3.89 -15.46 -3.68
C CYS A 62 3.33 -15.01 -5.04
N HIS A 63 2.94 -13.73 -5.19
CA HIS A 63 2.43 -13.20 -6.45
C HIS A 63 3.47 -13.24 -7.57
N ASP A 64 4.71 -12.85 -7.27
CA ASP A 64 5.78 -12.70 -8.25
C ASP A 64 6.65 -13.96 -8.41
N GLY A 65 6.48 -14.96 -7.55
CA GLY A 65 7.32 -16.16 -7.55
C GLY A 65 8.75 -15.88 -7.06
N GLN A 66 8.91 -14.93 -6.14
CA GLN A 66 10.20 -14.49 -5.63
C GLN A 66 10.57 -15.27 -4.35
N GLY A 67 11.59 -16.14 -4.45
CA GLY A 67 12.06 -16.99 -3.34
C GLY A 67 11.13 -18.16 -3.02
N VAL A 68 9.95 -18.21 -3.61
CA VAL A 68 8.94 -19.28 -3.54
C VAL A 68 8.31 -19.45 -4.92
N PRO A 69 7.74 -20.63 -5.25
CA PRO A 69 6.96 -20.78 -6.48
C PRO A 69 5.80 -19.77 -6.52
N GLN A 70 5.48 -19.27 -7.72
CA GLN A 70 4.35 -18.38 -7.91
C GLN A 70 3.03 -19.05 -7.48
N ASP A 71 2.31 -18.38 -6.58
CA ASP A 71 1.02 -18.83 -6.04
C ASP A 71 0.11 -17.63 -5.83
N TYR A 72 -0.74 -17.33 -6.80
CA TYR A 72 -1.72 -16.24 -6.68
C TYR A 72 -2.76 -16.46 -5.58
N ALA A 73 -3.16 -17.71 -5.33
CA ALA A 73 -4.11 -18.01 -4.26
C ALA A 73 -3.47 -17.81 -2.88
N GLY A 74 -2.21 -18.20 -2.73
CA GLY A 74 -1.38 -17.92 -1.56
C GLY A 74 -1.20 -16.41 -1.34
N ALA A 75 -0.91 -15.65 -2.42
CA ALA A 75 -0.79 -14.20 -2.36
C ALA A 75 -2.08 -13.54 -1.83
N VAL A 76 -3.25 -13.93 -2.34
CA VAL A 76 -4.55 -13.43 -1.86
C VAL A 76 -4.74 -13.71 -0.37
N LYS A 77 -4.36 -14.91 0.11
CA LYS A 77 -4.49 -15.26 1.54
C LYS A 77 -3.63 -14.33 2.41
N TRP A 78 -2.38 -14.07 2.02
CA TRP A 78 -1.49 -13.18 2.76
C TRP A 78 -1.96 -11.72 2.71
N PHE A 79 -2.36 -11.22 1.55
CA PHE A 79 -2.91 -9.87 1.45
C PHE A 79 -4.18 -9.70 2.29
N ARG A 80 -5.08 -10.69 2.35
CA ARG A 80 -6.28 -10.62 3.21
C ARG A 80 -5.93 -10.47 4.68
N LYS A 81 -4.94 -11.21 5.20
CA LYS A 81 -4.48 -11.07 6.58
C LYS A 81 -3.96 -9.65 6.87
N ALA A 82 -3.17 -9.07 5.96
CA ALA A 82 -2.68 -7.70 6.12
C ALA A 82 -3.82 -6.67 6.02
N VAL A 83 -4.83 -6.91 5.19
CA VAL A 83 -6.02 -6.05 5.05
C VAL A 83 -6.90 -6.04 6.29
N GLU A 84 -7.00 -7.13 7.04
CA GLU A 84 -7.71 -7.19 8.33
C GLU A 84 -7.13 -6.20 9.34
N GLN A 85 -5.88 -5.78 9.14
CA GLN A 85 -5.17 -4.77 9.93
C GLN A 85 -5.17 -3.37 9.27
N GLY A 86 -5.99 -3.15 8.23
CA GLY A 86 -6.09 -1.88 7.53
C GLY A 86 -4.91 -1.55 6.62
N TYR A 87 -4.01 -2.49 6.29
CA TYR A 87 -2.78 -2.21 5.55
C TYR A 87 -3.03 -1.77 4.10
N ALA A 88 -2.79 -0.48 3.80
CA ALA A 88 -3.17 0.14 2.54
C ALA A 88 -2.53 -0.51 1.30
N ARG A 89 -1.24 -0.90 1.38
CA ARG A 89 -0.55 -1.58 0.27
C ARG A 89 -1.17 -2.95 -0.04
N ALA A 90 -1.62 -3.69 0.97
CA ALA A 90 -2.32 -4.97 0.77
C ALA A 90 -3.72 -4.76 0.17
N GLN A 91 -4.43 -3.71 0.58
CA GLN A 91 -5.70 -3.32 -0.05
C GLN A 91 -5.51 -3.02 -1.54
N TYR A 92 -4.49 -2.23 -1.88
CA TYR A 92 -4.14 -1.97 -3.28
C TYR A 92 -3.85 -3.25 -4.05
N ASN A 93 -3.01 -4.14 -3.50
CA ASN A 93 -2.68 -5.41 -4.15
C ASN A 93 -3.92 -6.31 -4.34
N LEU A 94 -4.85 -6.37 -3.38
CA LEU A 94 -6.12 -7.06 -3.58
C LEU A 94 -6.94 -6.44 -4.71
N GLY A 95 -6.97 -5.11 -4.82
CA GLY A 95 -7.58 -4.43 -5.96
C GLY A 95 -6.98 -4.89 -7.30
N VAL A 96 -5.65 -5.00 -7.38
CA VAL A 96 -4.96 -5.53 -8.57
C VAL A 96 -5.34 -6.99 -8.83
N MET A 97 -5.38 -7.84 -7.79
CA MET A 97 -5.75 -9.26 -7.91
C MET A 97 -7.16 -9.42 -8.49
N PHE A 98 -8.15 -8.67 -7.97
CA PHE A 98 -9.52 -8.69 -8.48
C PHE A 98 -9.62 -8.13 -9.90
N ARG A 99 -8.92 -7.04 -10.22
CA ARG A 99 -8.93 -6.46 -11.56
C ARG A 99 -8.37 -7.42 -12.62
N ARG A 100 -7.34 -8.22 -12.25
CA ARG A 100 -6.66 -9.15 -13.16
C ARG A 100 -7.18 -10.58 -13.11
N GLY A 101 -7.98 -10.95 -12.11
CA GLY A 101 -8.40 -12.33 -11.89
C GLY A 101 -7.27 -13.24 -11.41
N HIS A 102 -6.26 -12.69 -10.71
CA HIS A 102 -5.14 -13.46 -10.20
C HIS A 102 -5.49 -14.09 -8.84
N GLY A 103 -5.65 -15.42 -8.80
CA GLY A 103 -6.00 -16.17 -7.59
C GLY A 103 -7.42 -15.94 -7.06
N VAL A 104 -8.20 -15.11 -7.74
CA VAL A 104 -9.62 -14.82 -7.51
C VAL A 104 -10.33 -14.68 -8.84
N GLN A 105 -11.66 -14.82 -8.86
CA GLN A 105 -12.44 -14.46 -10.04
C GLN A 105 -12.29 -12.97 -10.33
N GLN A 106 -12.10 -12.60 -11.60
CA GLN A 106 -12.00 -11.19 -12.00
C GLN A 106 -13.28 -10.44 -11.65
N ASP A 107 -13.13 -9.32 -10.94
CA ASP A 107 -14.23 -8.48 -10.50
C ASP A 107 -13.79 -7.02 -10.36
N ASN A 108 -14.17 -6.19 -11.34
CA ASN A 108 -13.84 -4.77 -11.34
C ASN A 108 -14.57 -3.98 -10.22
N VAL A 109 -15.74 -4.43 -9.79
CA VAL A 109 -16.48 -3.79 -8.68
C VAL A 109 -15.73 -4.00 -7.37
N GLU A 110 -15.27 -5.22 -7.11
CA GLU A 110 -14.42 -5.51 -5.95
C GLU A 110 -13.07 -4.77 -6.05
N ALA A 111 -12.46 -4.70 -7.25
CA ALA A 111 -11.23 -3.94 -7.45
C ALA A 111 -11.38 -2.46 -7.06
N VAL A 112 -12.48 -1.81 -7.49
CA VAL A 112 -12.80 -0.42 -7.12
C VAL A 112 -12.94 -0.25 -5.60
N LYS A 113 -13.61 -1.19 -4.92
CA LYS A 113 -13.76 -1.14 -3.45
C LYS A 113 -12.40 -1.17 -2.74
N TRP A 114 -11.50 -2.04 -3.17
CA TRP A 114 -10.19 -2.18 -2.57
C TRP A 114 -9.28 -0.99 -2.90
N TYR A 115 -9.26 -0.53 -4.16
CA TYR A 115 -8.53 0.69 -4.54
C TYR A 115 -9.01 1.90 -3.75
N ARG A 116 -10.33 2.05 -3.56
CA ARG A 116 -10.89 3.16 -2.79
C ARG A 116 -10.41 3.15 -1.34
N LYS A 117 -10.43 1.99 -0.66
CA LYS A 117 -9.92 1.87 0.72
C LYS A 117 -8.46 2.28 0.82
N ALA A 118 -7.61 1.86 -0.10
CA ALA A 118 -6.20 2.22 -0.12
C ALA A 118 -5.99 3.70 -0.50
N ALA A 119 -6.75 4.22 -1.47
CA ALA A 119 -6.71 5.61 -1.93
C ALA A 119 -7.15 6.58 -0.82
N GLU A 120 -8.17 6.23 -0.05
CA GLU A 120 -8.64 7.01 1.10
C GLU A 120 -7.60 7.09 2.22
N GLN A 121 -6.68 6.14 2.32
CA GLN A 121 -5.51 6.21 3.21
C GLN A 121 -4.32 7.00 2.61
N GLY A 122 -4.46 7.54 1.41
CA GLY A 122 -3.44 8.37 0.75
C GLY A 122 -2.43 7.59 -0.09
N LEU A 123 -2.66 6.31 -0.39
CA LEU A 123 -1.76 5.55 -1.26
C LEU A 123 -1.88 6.02 -2.71
N ALA A 124 -0.83 6.65 -3.25
CA ALA A 124 -0.83 7.30 -4.56
C ALA A 124 -1.13 6.32 -5.72
N GLU A 125 -0.58 5.12 -5.68
CA GLU A 125 -0.82 4.09 -6.69
C GLU A 125 -2.29 3.65 -6.71
N ALA A 126 -2.94 3.62 -5.55
CA ALA A 126 -4.37 3.33 -5.45
C ALA A 126 -5.22 4.49 -5.95
N GLN A 127 -4.83 5.73 -5.66
CA GLN A 127 -5.48 6.94 -6.17
C GLN A 127 -5.42 6.98 -7.70
N LEU A 128 -4.25 6.72 -8.29
CA LEU A 128 -4.09 6.63 -9.74
C LEU A 128 -5.02 5.58 -10.34
N ASN A 129 -4.99 4.34 -9.82
CA ASN A 129 -5.81 3.26 -10.37
C ASN A 129 -7.31 3.53 -10.20
N LEU A 130 -7.72 4.11 -9.07
CA LEU A 130 -9.12 4.49 -8.83
C LEU A 130 -9.55 5.58 -9.82
N GLY A 131 -8.69 6.56 -10.10
CA GLY A 131 -8.92 7.58 -11.13
C GLY A 131 -9.15 6.94 -12.51
N VAL A 132 -8.33 5.96 -12.90
CA VAL A 132 -8.50 5.21 -14.16
C VAL A 132 -9.85 4.49 -14.19
N MET A 133 -10.22 3.79 -13.10
CA MET A 133 -11.51 3.07 -13.03
C MET A 133 -12.70 4.02 -13.23
N TYR A 134 -12.65 5.23 -12.63
CA TYR A 134 -13.67 6.25 -12.85
C TYR A 134 -13.64 6.83 -14.27
N ALA A 135 -12.46 7.07 -14.84
CA ALA A 135 -12.33 7.62 -16.19
C ALA A 135 -12.86 6.67 -17.27
N GLU A 136 -12.71 5.35 -17.04
CA GLU A 136 -13.09 4.31 -17.97
C GLU A 136 -14.47 3.69 -17.70
N GLY A 137 -15.05 3.96 -16.51
CA GLY A 137 -16.31 3.34 -16.09
C GLY A 137 -16.17 1.84 -15.78
N GLN A 138 -14.98 1.38 -15.36
CA GLN A 138 -14.73 -0.02 -15.05
C GLN A 138 -15.12 -0.35 -13.60
N GLY A 139 -16.13 -1.17 -13.40
CA GLY A 139 -16.62 -1.55 -12.07
C GLY A 139 -17.29 -0.42 -11.29
N VAL A 140 -17.41 0.77 -11.87
CA VAL A 140 -18.05 1.96 -11.35
C VAL A 140 -18.62 2.78 -12.51
N GLN A 141 -19.66 3.59 -12.26
CA GLN A 141 -20.15 4.52 -13.26
C GLN A 141 -19.03 5.52 -13.64
N GLN A 142 -18.87 5.78 -14.93
CA GLN A 142 -17.91 6.77 -15.43
C GLN A 142 -18.18 8.14 -14.82
N ASP A 143 -17.13 8.76 -14.27
CA ASP A 143 -17.19 10.09 -13.64
C ASP A 143 -15.83 10.80 -13.79
N PHE A 144 -15.76 11.76 -14.70
CA PHE A 144 -14.54 12.52 -14.95
C PHE A 144 -14.17 13.48 -13.81
N VAL A 145 -15.16 13.94 -13.02
CA VAL A 145 -14.89 14.79 -11.83
C VAL A 145 -14.15 13.97 -10.78
N GLN A 146 -14.64 12.77 -10.48
CA GLN A 146 -13.97 11.86 -9.57
C GLN A 146 -12.60 11.42 -10.13
N ALA A 147 -12.52 11.07 -11.40
CA ALA A 147 -11.25 10.68 -12.03
C ALA A 147 -10.20 11.78 -11.90
N HIS A 148 -10.55 13.01 -12.25
CA HIS A 148 -9.65 14.16 -12.17
C HIS A 148 -9.21 14.45 -10.72
N MET A 149 -10.13 14.38 -9.76
CA MET A 149 -9.81 14.53 -8.34
C MET A 149 -8.78 13.50 -7.86
N TRP A 150 -8.99 12.23 -8.16
CA TRP A 150 -8.06 11.16 -7.75
C TRP A 150 -6.70 11.27 -8.45
N PHE A 151 -6.68 11.64 -9.73
CA PHE A 151 -5.42 11.92 -10.44
C PHE A 151 -4.69 13.14 -9.86
N ASP A 152 -5.42 14.17 -9.44
CA ASP A 152 -4.81 15.37 -8.83
C ASP A 152 -4.11 15.01 -7.51
N LEU A 153 -4.75 14.17 -6.68
CA LEU A 153 -4.17 13.67 -5.43
C LEU A 153 -2.93 12.80 -5.67
N ALA A 154 -2.99 11.87 -6.62
CA ALA A 154 -1.85 11.03 -6.97
C ALA A 154 -0.69 11.87 -7.56
N ALA A 155 -0.98 12.86 -8.41
CA ALA A 155 0.01 13.78 -8.97
C ALA A 155 0.69 14.64 -7.91
N ALA A 156 -0.03 15.03 -6.84
CA ALA A 156 0.54 15.76 -5.71
C ALA A 156 1.60 14.95 -4.93
N SER A 157 1.53 13.61 -5.01
CA SER A 157 2.55 12.70 -4.47
C SER A 157 3.76 12.48 -5.40
N GLY A 158 3.81 13.18 -6.56
CA GLY A 158 4.92 13.11 -7.50
C GLY A 158 4.73 12.11 -8.66
N ASP A 159 3.56 11.46 -8.80
CA ASP A 159 3.30 10.53 -9.90
C ASP A 159 3.11 11.27 -11.23
N SER A 160 4.05 11.06 -12.17
CA SER A 160 4.04 11.70 -13.49
C SER A 160 2.94 11.15 -14.41
N SER A 161 2.56 9.89 -14.24
CA SER A 161 1.47 9.25 -15.02
C SER A 161 0.13 9.87 -14.61
N ALA A 162 -0.09 10.04 -13.30
CA ALA A 162 -1.29 10.70 -12.78
C ALA A 162 -1.45 12.14 -13.31
N LYS A 163 -0.34 12.89 -13.42
CA LYS A 163 -0.36 14.23 -13.99
C LYS A 163 -0.83 14.21 -15.45
N LYS A 164 -0.31 13.29 -16.27
CA LYS A 164 -0.70 13.11 -17.66
C LYS A 164 -2.18 12.70 -17.77
N ASP A 165 -2.62 11.73 -16.99
CA ASP A 165 -3.99 11.21 -17.02
C ASP A 165 -5.00 12.27 -16.56
N ARG A 166 -4.61 13.12 -15.59
CA ARG A 166 -5.39 14.31 -15.19
C ARG A 166 -5.59 15.28 -16.36
N GLU A 167 -4.53 15.58 -17.10
CA GLU A 167 -4.60 16.50 -18.26
C GLU A 167 -5.50 15.93 -19.38
N ILE A 168 -5.37 14.63 -19.68
CA ILE A 168 -6.22 13.94 -20.65
C ILE A 168 -7.69 13.97 -20.20
N THR A 169 -7.95 13.76 -18.91
CA THR A 169 -9.29 13.79 -18.36
C THR A 169 -9.88 15.21 -18.41
N ALA A 170 -9.10 16.23 -18.04
CA ALA A 170 -9.51 17.63 -18.08
C ALA A 170 -9.95 18.08 -19.50
N ALA A 171 -9.31 17.57 -20.55
CA ALA A 171 -9.69 17.88 -21.95
C ALA A 171 -11.11 17.38 -22.32
N ARG A 172 -11.71 16.49 -21.50
CA ARG A 172 -13.06 15.95 -21.67
C ARG A 172 -14.10 16.61 -20.73
N MET A 173 -13.69 17.60 -19.94
CA MET A 173 -14.49 18.22 -18.91
C MET A 173 -14.83 19.68 -19.25
N THR A 174 -15.94 20.15 -18.71
CA THR A 174 -16.24 21.59 -18.70
C THR A 174 -15.41 22.33 -17.65
N PRO A 175 -15.23 23.67 -17.77
CA PRO A 175 -14.55 24.46 -16.74
C PRO A 175 -15.17 24.31 -15.34
N SER A 176 -16.50 24.18 -15.24
CA SER A 176 -17.20 23.97 -13.97
C SER A 176 -16.87 22.61 -13.35
N GLN A 177 -16.79 21.53 -14.15
CA GLN A 177 -16.39 20.21 -13.68
C GLN A 177 -14.94 20.18 -13.18
N ILE A 178 -14.02 20.87 -13.90
CA ILE A 178 -12.63 20.99 -13.47
C ILE A 178 -12.53 21.74 -12.12
N ALA A 179 -13.26 22.86 -11.99
CA ALA A 179 -13.30 23.63 -10.74
C ALA A 179 -13.82 22.79 -9.56
N GLU A 180 -14.87 21.98 -9.79
CA GLU A 180 -15.41 21.07 -8.78
C GLU A 180 -14.41 19.98 -8.41
N ALA A 181 -13.76 19.31 -9.37
CA ALA A 181 -12.72 18.30 -9.11
C ALA A 181 -11.58 18.87 -8.27
N GLN A 182 -11.11 20.08 -8.60
CA GLN A 182 -10.08 20.79 -7.85
C GLN A 182 -10.52 21.20 -6.44
N ARG A 183 -11.80 21.55 -6.27
CA ARG A 183 -12.36 21.81 -4.94
C ARG A 183 -12.31 20.54 -4.09
N LEU A 184 -12.80 19.43 -4.63
CA LEU A 184 -12.80 18.13 -3.96
C LEU A 184 -11.39 17.67 -3.58
N SER A 185 -10.39 17.84 -4.46
CA SER A 185 -9.01 17.46 -4.14
C SER A 185 -8.40 18.30 -3.02
N ARG A 186 -8.70 19.62 -2.98
CA ARG A 186 -8.22 20.51 -1.89
C ARG A 186 -8.87 20.22 -0.54
N GLU A 187 -10.13 19.81 -0.54
CA GLU A 187 -10.87 19.47 0.69
C GLU A 187 -10.60 18.07 1.19
N TRP A 188 -10.02 17.22 0.34
CA TRP A 188 -9.76 15.85 0.68
C TRP A 188 -8.70 15.73 1.80
N LYS A 189 -8.92 14.78 2.69
CA LYS A 189 -7.97 14.41 3.75
C LYS A 189 -7.90 12.90 3.84
N PRO A 190 -6.68 12.33 4.03
CA PRO A 190 -6.56 10.89 4.22
C PRO A 190 -7.31 10.45 5.47
N LYS A 191 -8.02 9.33 5.36
CA LYS A 191 -8.60 8.66 6.52
C LYS A 191 -7.49 7.94 7.27
N GLY A 192 -7.43 8.09 8.59
CA GLY A 192 -6.55 7.30 9.43
C GLY A 192 -6.85 5.80 9.30
N ARG A 193 -5.92 4.98 9.79
CA ARG A 193 -6.21 3.55 10.02
C ARG A 193 -7.24 3.49 11.14
N ASP A 194 -8.45 2.99 10.84
CA ASP A 194 -9.47 2.67 11.85
C ASP A 194 -9.02 1.47 12.69
#